data_06b0f79937f3693299b770626e77dfb8
#
_entry.id   06b0f79937f3693299b770626e77dfb8
#
_cell.length_a   1.000
_cell.length_b   1.000
_cell.length_c   1.000
_cell.angle_alpha   90.00
_cell.angle_beta   90.00
_cell.angle_gamma   90.00
#
_symmetry.space_group_name_H-M   'P 1'
#
loop_
_entity.id
_entity.type
_entity.pdbx_description
1 polymer ?
#
loop_
_entity_poly.entity_id
_entity_poly.type
_entity_poly.pdbx_seq_one_letter_code
_entity_poly.pdbx_strand_id
1 'polypeptide(L)'
;MFLYQADIMDFQCPQFKRHVIKRAAARERVSFQSHLCIHIATGLKQQQKMKFLKLFGRAKSVVIGMIHVQALPGTPLGSMVIPQIIEEACHEAEIYHNAGIDGLIIENMHDIPYTFSVGPEVCASMTAVCAAVRGICPLLPLGVQILSAANISAVAVALASGMDFIRAEGYVFSHVADEGLLNGCAGDLLRYRKQMQAEHVQIFTDIKKKHSSHALTSDVSIVETARAAEFFLSDGLIITGTATGVQADPMELRDVAGSVRLPVLIGSGVTYDNVEYYLDASAMIIGSHFKRGGVWANAVDPESVKKFMGKVHLLRK
;
A
#
# COMPACT_ATOMS: atom_id res chain seq x y z
N MET A 1 -25.59 67.41 -26.60
CA MET A 1 -26.28 67.64 -25.33
C MET A 1 -27.55 66.77 -25.38
N PHE A 2 -27.43 65.51 -25.02
CA PHE A 2 -28.55 64.57 -24.88
C PHE A 2 -28.37 63.82 -23.56
N LEU A 3 -29.27 64.14 -22.64
CA LEU A 3 -29.42 63.45 -21.37
C LEU A 3 -30.11 62.10 -21.64
N TYR A 4 -29.50 60.99 -21.22
CA TYR A 4 -30.12 59.68 -21.11
C TYR A 4 -30.67 59.55 -19.68
N GLN A 5 -31.99 59.62 -19.55
CA GLN A 5 -32.71 59.21 -18.37
C GLN A 5 -32.75 57.64 -18.37
N ALA A 6 -32.15 57.02 -17.37
CA ALA A 6 -32.30 55.60 -17.15
C ALA A 6 -33.53 55.36 -16.29
N ASP A 7 -34.56 54.78 -16.90
CA ASP A 7 -35.75 54.31 -16.22
C ASP A 7 -35.40 53.16 -15.26
N ILE A 8 -35.69 53.40 -14.00
CA ILE A 8 -35.65 52.35 -12.95
C ILE A 8 -36.93 51.49 -13.18
N MET A 9 -36.75 50.36 -13.88
CA MET A 9 -37.79 49.34 -13.98
C MET A 9 -37.92 48.64 -12.63
N ASP A 10 -39.12 48.76 -12.12
CA ASP A 10 -39.63 48.18 -10.87
C ASP A 10 -39.53 46.62 -10.90
N PHE A 11 -38.57 46.04 -10.15
CA PHE A 11 -38.41 44.62 -10.00
C PHE A 11 -39.43 44.03 -9.01
N GLN A 12 -40.73 44.06 -9.36
CA GLN A 12 -41.81 43.47 -8.59
C GLN A 12 -42.46 42.22 -9.26
N CYS A 13 -41.67 41.42 -9.98
CA CYS A 13 -42.24 40.15 -10.48
C CYS A 13 -42.01 39.03 -9.45
N PRO A 14 -43.08 38.47 -8.84
CA PRO A 14 -42.95 37.40 -7.83
C PRO A 14 -42.26 36.13 -8.34
N GLN A 15 -42.32 35.87 -9.64
CA GLN A 15 -41.64 34.72 -10.27
C GLN A 15 -40.14 34.90 -10.36
N PHE A 16 -39.65 36.13 -10.55
CA PHE A 16 -38.20 36.42 -10.61
C PHE A 16 -37.56 36.31 -9.23
N LYS A 17 -38.24 36.81 -8.18
CA LYS A 17 -37.78 36.64 -6.77
C LYS A 17 -37.71 35.17 -6.38
N ARG A 18 -38.70 34.35 -6.75
CA ARG A 18 -38.67 32.90 -6.50
C ARG A 18 -37.52 32.18 -7.22
N HIS A 19 -37.17 32.64 -8.42
CA HIS A 19 -36.05 32.03 -9.19
C HIS A 19 -34.67 32.38 -8.63
N VAL A 20 -34.47 33.61 -8.18
CA VAL A 20 -33.25 34.09 -7.54
C VAL A 20 -33.05 33.42 -6.18
N ILE A 21 -34.10 33.31 -5.36
CA ILE A 21 -34.06 32.63 -4.06
C ILE A 21 -33.79 31.13 -4.24
N LYS A 22 -34.39 30.46 -5.24
CA LYS A 22 -34.08 29.04 -5.53
C LYS A 22 -32.63 28.84 -6.00
N ARG A 23 -32.06 29.75 -6.80
CA ARG A 23 -30.67 29.71 -7.23
C ARG A 23 -29.69 29.99 -6.07
N ALA A 24 -29.99 30.90 -5.17
CA ALA A 24 -29.22 31.17 -3.98
C ALA A 24 -29.23 29.97 -3.02
N ALA A 25 -30.40 29.42 -2.72
CA ALA A 25 -30.55 28.24 -1.89
C ALA A 25 -29.90 26.98 -2.51
N ALA A 26 -29.89 26.85 -3.85
CA ALA A 26 -29.15 25.78 -4.53
C ALA A 26 -27.65 25.97 -4.45
N ARG A 27 -27.14 27.21 -4.57
CA ARG A 27 -25.71 27.51 -4.37
C ARG A 27 -25.25 27.27 -2.94
N GLU A 28 -26.05 27.65 -1.93
CA GLU A 28 -25.74 27.37 -0.53
C GLU A 28 -25.76 25.87 -0.22
N ARG A 29 -26.71 25.09 -0.77
CA ARG A 29 -26.74 23.63 -0.62
C ARG A 29 -25.53 22.96 -1.27
N VAL A 30 -25.10 23.40 -2.46
CA VAL A 30 -23.91 22.90 -3.13
C VAL A 30 -22.64 23.26 -2.33
N SER A 31 -22.56 24.50 -1.79
CA SER A 31 -21.48 24.92 -0.94
C SER A 31 -21.44 24.14 0.38
N PHE A 32 -22.59 23.91 1.02
CA PHE A 32 -22.68 23.14 2.26
C PHE A 32 -22.34 21.66 2.04
N GLN A 33 -22.82 21.05 0.95
CA GLN A 33 -22.46 19.68 0.58
C GLN A 33 -20.97 19.55 0.27
N SER A 34 -20.38 20.51 -0.44
CA SER A 34 -18.93 20.51 -0.72
C SER A 34 -18.10 20.66 0.56
N HIS A 35 -18.50 21.53 1.49
CA HIS A 35 -17.82 21.67 2.78
C HIS A 35 -17.99 20.43 3.66
N LEU A 36 -19.16 19.82 3.70
CA LEU A 36 -19.39 18.57 4.44
C LEU A 36 -18.58 17.41 3.86
N CYS A 37 -18.54 17.26 2.53
CA CYS A 37 -17.69 16.27 1.86
C CYS A 37 -16.21 16.50 2.14
N ILE A 38 -15.73 17.75 2.15
CA ILE A 38 -14.35 18.11 2.48
C ILE A 38 -14.03 17.76 3.94
N HIS A 39 -14.94 18.06 4.89
CA HIS A 39 -14.74 17.75 6.32
C HIS A 39 -14.74 16.24 6.59
N ILE A 40 -15.63 15.49 5.99
CA ILE A 40 -15.65 14.01 6.09
C ILE A 40 -14.37 13.43 5.47
N ALA A 41 -13.99 13.89 4.30
CA ALA A 41 -12.76 13.46 3.63
C ALA A 41 -11.49 13.84 4.43
N THR A 42 -11.45 15.01 5.08
CA THR A 42 -10.32 15.41 5.94
C THR A 42 -10.24 14.57 7.22
N GLY A 43 -11.37 14.24 7.83
CA GLY A 43 -11.43 13.38 9.01
C GLY A 43 -10.94 11.95 8.71
N LEU A 44 -11.41 11.36 7.63
CA LEU A 44 -10.97 10.02 7.19
C LEU A 44 -9.46 9.96 6.86
N LYS A 45 -8.94 10.98 6.20
CA LYS A 45 -7.52 11.04 5.80
C LYS A 45 -6.55 11.23 6.97
N GLN A 46 -6.96 11.99 7.99
CA GLN A 46 -6.19 12.10 9.23
C GLN A 46 -6.20 10.78 10.01
N GLN A 47 -7.28 10.01 9.88
CA GLN A 47 -7.42 8.70 10.49
C GLN A 47 -6.41 7.67 9.94
N GLN A 48 -6.08 7.69 8.63
CA GLN A 48 -5.13 6.72 8.06
C GLN A 48 -3.70 6.94 8.56
N LYS A 49 -3.21 8.18 8.61
CA LYS A 49 -1.90 8.49 9.23
C LYS A 49 -1.86 8.09 10.70
N MET A 50 -2.97 8.25 11.42
CA MET A 50 -3.08 7.83 12.82
C MET A 50 -3.07 6.31 12.96
N LYS A 51 -3.74 5.56 12.05
CA LYS A 51 -3.68 4.09 12.04
C LYS A 51 -2.25 3.60 11.80
N PHE A 52 -1.55 4.19 10.82
CA PHE A 52 -0.14 3.87 10.54
C PHE A 52 0.76 4.16 11.74
N LEU A 53 0.61 5.34 12.35
CA LEU A 53 1.37 5.72 13.54
C LEU A 53 1.09 4.76 14.73
N LYS A 54 -0.16 4.34 14.93
CA LYS A 54 -0.52 3.38 15.97
C LYS A 54 0.10 2.00 15.71
N LEU A 55 0.15 1.59 14.43
CA LEU A 55 0.69 0.30 14.05
C LEU A 55 2.22 0.25 14.26
N PHE A 56 2.95 1.21 13.71
CA PHE A 56 4.42 1.18 13.68
C PHE A 56 5.10 2.01 14.80
N GLY A 57 4.33 2.72 15.62
CA GLY A 57 4.88 3.59 16.66
C GLY A 57 5.60 4.85 16.15
N ARG A 58 5.70 5.03 14.83
CA ARG A 58 6.34 6.18 14.18
C ARG A 58 5.70 6.50 12.84
N ALA A 59 5.82 7.76 12.40
CA ALA A 59 5.18 8.25 11.18
C ALA A 59 6.09 8.17 9.94
N LYS A 60 7.43 8.08 10.13
CA LYS A 60 8.44 8.11 9.07
C LYS A 60 9.57 7.13 9.34
N SER A 61 10.27 6.79 8.27
CA SER A 61 11.49 5.96 8.29
C SER A 61 11.29 4.58 8.90
N VAL A 62 10.06 4.03 8.90
CA VAL A 62 9.81 2.63 9.29
C VAL A 62 10.57 1.71 8.34
N VAL A 63 11.21 0.68 8.86
CA VAL A 63 11.88 -0.36 8.04
C VAL A 63 11.09 -1.65 8.14
N ILE A 64 10.62 -2.13 6.99
CA ILE A 64 9.87 -3.37 6.87
C ILE A 64 10.72 -4.38 6.09
N GLY A 65 11.04 -5.52 6.71
CA GLY A 65 11.77 -6.62 6.07
C GLY A 65 10.83 -7.53 5.28
N MET A 66 11.38 -8.23 4.28
CA MET A 66 10.65 -9.20 3.47
C MET A 66 11.06 -10.62 3.80
N ILE A 67 10.11 -11.47 4.14
CA ILE A 67 10.26 -12.92 4.19
C ILE A 67 9.72 -13.47 2.86
N HIS A 68 10.61 -13.99 2.02
CA HIS A 68 10.26 -14.62 0.75
C HIS A 68 10.05 -16.13 0.99
N VAL A 69 8.77 -16.50 1.14
CA VAL A 69 8.39 -17.88 1.41
C VAL A 69 8.78 -18.77 0.24
N GLN A 70 9.35 -19.94 0.54
CA GLN A 70 9.72 -20.95 -0.43
C GLN A 70 8.51 -21.44 -1.24
N ALA A 71 8.77 -22.01 -2.42
CA ALA A 71 7.71 -22.47 -3.33
C ALA A 71 6.73 -23.43 -2.63
N LEU A 72 5.48 -22.99 -2.59
CA LEU A 72 4.41 -23.70 -1.89
C LEU A 72 3.97 -24.96 -2.64
N PRO A 73 3.32 -25.92 -1.97
CA PRO A 73 2.76 -27.10 -2.64
C PRO A 73 1.81 -26.72 -3.78
N GLY A 74 1.99 -27.35 -4.94
CA GLY A 74 1.29 -27.04 -6.18
C GLY A 74 2.07 -26.15 -7.14
N THR A 75 3.07 -25.42 -6.66
CA THR A 75 4.00 -24.65 -7.49
C THR A 75 4.92 -25.60 -8.27
N PRO A 76 5.16 -25.35 -9.59
CA PRO A 76 5.98 -26.25 -10.41
C PRO A 76 7.39 -26.53 -9.88
N LEU A 77 7.99 -25.56 -9.18
CA LEU A 77 9.31 -25.68 -8.54
C LEU A 77 9.25 -26.06 -7.06
N GLY A 78 8.06 -26.33 -6.51
CA GLY A 78 7.87 -26.71 -5.12
C GLY A 78 8.50 -28.07 -4.83
N SER A 79 9.43 -28.12 -3.88
CA SER A 79 10.15 -29.34 -3.49
C SER A 79 10.16 -29.57 -1.98
N MET A 80 9.78 -28.56 -1.20
CA MET A 80 9.77 -28.62 0.26
C MET A 80 8.38 -28.98 0.80
N VAL A 81 8.35 -29.64 1.95
CA VAL A 81 7.11 -29.85 2.69
C VAL A 81 6.80 -28.65 3.59
N ILE A 82 5.52 -28.42 3.89
CA ILE A 82 5.07 -27.26 4.67
C ILE A 82 5.82 -27.05 5.99
N PRO A 83 6.11 -28.08 6.81
CA PRO A 83 6.89 -27.86 8.04
C PRO A 83 8.26 -27.23 7.81
N GLN A 84 8.98 -27.61 6.74
CA GLN A 84 10.28 -27.04 6.39
C GLN A 84 10.15 -25.58 5.93
N ILE A 85 9.12 -25.28 5.13
CA ILE A 85 8.83 -23.90 4.67
C ILE A 85 8.55 -23.00 5.88
N ILE A 86 7.77 -23.49 6.84
CA ILE A 86 7.48 -22.77 8.10
C ILE A 86 8.76 -22.53 8.90
N GLU A 87 9.59 -23.57 9.06
CA GLU A 87 10.86 -23.46 9.80
C GLU A 87 11.78 -22.39 9.20
N GLU A 88 11.94 -22.35 7.87
CA GLU A 88 12.75 -21.33 7.20
C GLU A 88 12.16 -19.92 7.39
N ALA A 89 10.84 -19.75 7.23
CA ALA A 89 10.19 -18.48 7.41
C ALA A 89 10.31 -17.97 8.87
N CYS A 90 10.18 -18.84 9.85
CA CYS A 90 10.37 -18.53 11.26
C CYS A 90 11.83 -18.15 11.56
N HIS A 91 12.80 -18.87 10.98
CA HIS A 91 14.21 -18.54 11.14
C HIS A 91 14.54 -17.15 10.56
N GLU A 92 14.04 -16.80 9.37
CA GLU A 92 14.21 -15.45 8.82
C GLU A 92 13.54 -14.39 9.72
N ALA A 93 12.35 -14.67 10.27
CA ALA A 93 11.67 -13.78 11.20
C ALA A 93 12.48 -13.49 12.46
N GLU A 94 13.14 -14.52 13.04
CA GLU A 94 14.04 -14.37 14.19
C GLU A 94 15.24 -13.47 13.88
N ILE A 95 15.85 -13.63 12.70
CA ILE A 95 16.97 -12.79 12.26
C ILE A 95 16.54 -11.31 12.22
N TYR A 96 15.40 -11.03 11.59
CA TYR A 96 14.85 -9.68 11.51
C TYR A 96 14.50 -9.10 12.87
N HIS A 97 13.81 -9.88 13.70
CA HIS A 97 13.41 -9.47 15.05
C HIS A 97 14.63 -9.11 15.91
N ASN A 98 15.65 -9.97 15.89
CA ASN A 98 16.89 -9.76 16.65
C ASN A 98 17.70 -8.54 16.16
N ALA A 99 17.55 -8.16 14.91
CA ALA A 99 18.15 -6.94 14.36
C ALA A 99 17.35 -5.66 14.63
N GLY A 100 16.19 -5.75 15.28
CA GLY A 100 15.34 -4.60 15.63
C GLY A 100 14.61 -3.99 14.45
N ILE A 101 14.11 -4.82 13.50
CA ILE A 101 13.27 -4.37 12.40
C ILE A 101 11.95 -3.78 12.93
N ASP A 102 11.31 -2.85 12.21
CA ASP A 102 10.06 -2.23 12.65
C ASP A 102 8.81 -2.99 12.20
N GLY A 103 8.92 -3.89 11.23
CA GLY A 103 7.82 -4.71 10.71
C GLY A 103 8.29 -5.71 9.67
N LEU A 104 7.44 -6.67 9.30
CA LEU A 104 7.72 -7.69 8.28
C LEU A 104 6.55 -7.82 7.30
N ILE A 105 6.85 -8.21 6.06
CA ILE A 105 5.88 -8.72 5.08
C ILE A 105 6.29 -10.14 4.69
N ILE A 106 5.33 -11.05 4.73
CA ILE A 106 5.48 -12.44 4.33
C ILE A 106 4.88 -12.57 2.92
N GLU A 107 5.67 -13.02 1.95
CA GLU A 107 5.28 -13.05 0.54
C GLU A 107 5.65 -14.39 -0.09
N ASN A 108 4.75 -15.00 -0.87
CA ASN A 108 4.97 -16.25 -1.59
C ASN A 108 5.84 -16.04 -2.84
N MET A 109 6.99 -15.40 -2.69
CA MET A 109 7.86 -14.94 -3.79
C MET A 109 8.43 -16.06 -4.66
N HIS A 110 8.52 -17.30 -4.13
CA HIS A 110 9.06 -18.44 -4.88
C HIS A 110 7.97 -19.25 -5.63
N ASP A 111 6.70 -18.84 -5.61
CA ASP A 111 5.59 -19.51 -6.32
C ASP A 111 5.60 -19.21 -7.83
N ILE A 112 6.74 -19.41 -8.48
CA ILE A 112 6.94 -19.14 -9.91
C ILE A 112 6.47 -20.35 -10.74
N PRO A 113 5.65 -20.07 -11.82
CA PRO A 113 5.07 -18.80 -12.27
C PRO A 113 3.86 -18.38 -11.43
N TYR A 114 3.70 -17.08 -11.23
CA TYR A 114 2.59 -16.54 -10.44
C TYR A 114 1.25 -16.68 -11.18
N THR A 115 0.15 -16.69 -10.40
CA THR A 115 -1.22 -16.73 -10.92
C THR A 115 -2.12 -15.75 -10.18
N PHE A 116 -3.10 -15.16 -10.89
CA PHE A 116 -4.08 -14.28 -10.27
C PHE A 116 -5.09 -15.01 -9.37
N SER A 117 -5.36 -16.25 -9.70
CA SER A 117 -6.34 -17.09 -8.99
C SER A 117 -5.60 -18.19 -8.24
N VAL A 118 -5.21 -17.89 -7.00
CA VAL A 118 -4.62 -18.88 -6.11
C VAL A 118 -5.69 -19.81 -5.55
N GLY A 119 -5.34 -21.09 -5.43
CA GLY A 119 -6.22 -22.11 -4.85
C GLY A 119 -6.19 -22.13 -3.31
N PRO A 120 -7.00 -23.00 -2.71
CA PRO A 120 -7.04 -23.18 -1.26
C PRO A 120 -5.71 -23.65 -0.68
N GLU A 121 -4.87 -24.36 -1.45
CA GLU A 121 -3.54 -24.82 -1.04
C GLU A 121 -2.61 -23.66 -0.71
N VAL A 122 -2.63 -22.58 -1.50
CA VAL A 122 -1.82 -21.36 -1.24
C VAL A 122 -2.35 -20.64 0.00
N CYS A 123 -3.67 -20.43 0.08
CA CYS A 123 -4.28 -19.78 1.25
C CYS A 123 -4.00 -20.53 2.55
N ALA A 124 -4.17 -21.85 2.54
CA ALA A 124 -3.93 -22.70 3.72
C ALA A 124 -2.45 -22.66 4.13
N SER A 125 -1.53 -22.84 3.16
CA SER A 125 -0.09 -22.83 3.40
C SER A 125 0.38 -21.48 3.93
N MET A 126 -0.02 -20.36 3.27
CA MET A 126 0.34 -19.02 3.72
C MET A 126 -0.26 -18.69 5.09
N THR A 127 -1.47 -19.17 5.41
CA THR A 127 -2.04 -19.01 6.76
C THR A 127 -1.18 -19.71 7.81
N ALA A 128 -0.74 -20.96 7.54
CA ALA A 128 0.11 -21.70 8.45
C ALA A 128 1.47 -21.00 8.67
N VAL A 129 2.12 -20.56 7.60
CA VAL A 129 3.39 -19.80 7.66
C VAL A 129 3.20 -18.50 8.45
N CYS A 130 2.20 -17.69 8.10
CA CYS A 130 1.95 -16.40 8.75
C CYS A 130 1.63 -16.57 10.24
N ALA A 131 0.83 -17.58 10.61
CA ALA A 131 0.50 -17.85 12.02
C ALA A 131 1.74 -18.28 12.82
N ALA A 132 2.63 -19.07 12.23
CA ALA A 132 3.89 -19.46 12.87
C ALA A 132 4.81 -18.25 13.07
N VAL A 133 4.99 -17.39 12.05
CA VAL A 133 5.76 -16.14 12.15
C VAL A 133 5.16 -15.19 13.20
N ARG A 134 3.82 -15.10 13.31
CA ARG A 134 3.16 -14.33 14.38
C ARG A 134 3.53 -14.86 15.76
N GLY A 135 3.66 -16.18 15.91
CA GLY A 135 4.12 -16.80 17.15
C GLY A 135 5.55 -16.38 17.55
N ILE A 136 6.46 -16.21 16.58
CA ILE A 136 7.83 -15.74 16.78
C ILE A 136 7.86 -14.23 17.10
N CYS A 137 7.03 -13.43 16.42
CA CYS A 137 7.03 -11.96 16.50
C CYS A 137 5.67 -11.42 16.95
N PRO A 138 5.20 -11.72 18.19
CA PRO A 138 3.82 -11.45 18.62
C PRO A 138 3.45 -9.97 18.66
N LEU A 139 4.41 -9.07 18.85
CA LEU A 139 4.20 -7.64 18.96
C LEU A 139 4.67 -6.84 17.75
N LEU A 140 5.33 -7.49 16.81
CA LEU A 140 5.85 -6.82 15.62
C LEU A 140 4.71 -6.61 14.61
N PRO A 141 4.57 -5.44 13.97
CA PRO A 141 3.71 -5.26 12.82
C PRO A 141 4.02 -6.24 11.70
N LEU A 142 3.05 -7.09 11.34
CA LEU A 142 3.21 -8.12 10.31
C LEU A 142 2.19 -7.92 9.20
N GLY A 143 2.65 -8.04 7.97
CA GLY A 143 1.83 -8.02 6.77
C GLY A 143 1.99 -9.26 5.91
N VAL A 144 1.07 -9.43 4.96
CA VAL A 144 1.14 -10.49 3.97
C VAL A 144 0.87 -9.96 2.57
N GLN A 145 1.56 -10.52 1.58
CA GLN A 145 1.28 -10.35 0.16
C GLN A 145 1.14 -11.72 -0.48
N ILE A 146 0.14 -11.89 -1.34
CA ILE A 146 -0.04 -13.13 -2.10
C ILE A 146 0.01 -12.82 -3.59
N LEU A 147 1.05 -13.29 -4.22
CA LEU A 147 1.33 -13.12 -5.64
C LEU A 147 0.51 -14.11 -6.51
N SER A 148 0.02 -13.58 -7.65
CA SER A 148 0.11 -12.13 -7.95
C SER A 148 -1.26 -11.50 -7.78
N ALA A 149 -1.32 -10.34 -7.17
CA ALA A 149 -2.57 -9.57 -6.98
C ALA A 149 -3.74 -10.38 -6.35
N ALA A 150 -3.47 -11.48 -5.66
CA ALA A 150 -4.48 -12.29 -4.97
C ALA A 150 -4.93 -11.63 -3.65
N ASN A 151 -5.34 -10.34 -3.77
CA ASN A 151 -5.57 -9.45 -2.63
C ASN A 151 -6.71 -9.90 -1.70
N ILE A 152 -7.75 -10.55 -2.25
CA ILE A 152 -8.85 -11.13 -1.46
C ILE A 152 -8.31 -12.26 -0.59
N SER A 153 -7.50 -13.15 -1.17
CA SER A 153 -6.82 -14.22 -0.43
C SER A 153 -5.87 -13.66 0.63
N ALA A 154 -5.15 -12.58 0.32
CA ALA A 154 -4.28 -11.91 1.28
C ALA A 154 -5.06 -11.36 2.50
N VAL A 155 -6.26 -10.77 2.31
CA VAL A 155 -7.13 -10.35 3.42
C VAL A 155 -7.61 -11.54 4.24
N ALA A 156 -8.00 -12.64 3.59
CA ALA A 156 -8.43 -13.86 4.28
C ALA A 156 -7.31 -14.48 5.14
N VAL A 157 -6.11 -14.58 4.56
CA VAL A 157 -4.91 -15.06 5.26
C VAL A 157 -4.56 -14.12 6.42
N ALA A 158 -4.56 -12.81 6.17
CA ALA A 158 -4.25 -11.81 7.19
C ALA A 158 -5.19 -11.92 8.40
N LEU A 159 -6.49 -12.01 8.14
CA LEU A 159 -7.49 -12.18 9.19
C LEU A 159 -7.30 -13.48 9.99
N ALA A 160 -7.08 -14.60 9.28
CA ALA A 160 -6.97 -15.92 9.91
C ALA A 160 -5.68 -16.10 10.73
N SER A 161 -4.59 -15.42 10.34
CA SER A 161 -3.28 -15.56 10.99
C SER A 161 -2.89 -14.35 11.87
N GLY A 162 -3.79 -13.37 12.03
CA GLY A 162 -3.56 -12.21 12.87
C GLY A 162 -2.55 -11.21 12.30
N MET A 163 -2.45 -11.07 10.96
CA MET A 163 -1.63 -10.04 10.33
C MET A 163 -2.31 -8.67 10.41
N ASP A 164 -1.51 -7.62 10.47
CA ASP A 164 -1.98 -6.25 10.68
C ASP A 164 -2.27 -5.52 9.36
N PHE A 165 -1.65 -5.95 8.26
CA PHE A 165 -1.83 -5.30 6.96
C PHE A 165 -1.58 -6.27 5.80
N ILE A 166 -2.00 -5.86 4.61
CA ILE A 166 -1.61 -6.50 3.35
C ILE A 166 -0.89 -5.50 2.44
N ARG A 167 -0.01 -6.02 1.58
CA ARG A 167 0.46 -5.32 0.39
C ARG A 167 -0.38 -5.78 -0.80
N ALA A 168 -1.01 -4.83 -1.49
CA ALA A 168 -1.95 -5.10 -2.59
C ALA A 168 -1.40 -4.59 -3.91
N GLU A 169 -1.54 -5.38 -4.96
CA GLU A 169 -1.26 -5.00 -6.34
C GLU A 169 -2.57 -4.79 -7.10
N GLY A 170 -2.55 -3.99 -8.20
CA GLY A 170 -3.73 -3.82 -9.03
C GLY A 170 -4.93 -3.21 -8.28
N TYR A 171 -4.71 -2.17 -7.49
CA TYR A 171 -5.75 -1.55 -6.67
C TYR A 171 -6.65 -0.61 -7.47
N VAL A 172 -6.03 0.32 -8.20
CA VAL A 172 -6.70 1.25 -9.12
C VAL A 172 -6.04 1.19 -10.48
N PHE A 173 -6.81 1.47 -11.51
CA PHE A 173 -6.43 1.37 -12.93
C PHE A 173 -6.03 -0.06 -13.36
N SER A 174 -6.11 -0.30 -14.66
CA SER A 174 -5.62 -1.55 -15.24
C SER A 174 -4.22 -1.37 -15.81
N HIS A 175 -3.44 -2.45 -15.79
CA HIS A 175 -2.12 -2.50 -16.41
C HIS A 175 -1.80 -3.95 -16.85
N VAL A 176 -0.78 -4.11 -17.68
CA VAL A 176 -0.32 -5.42 -18.13
C VAL A 176 0.93 -5.80 -17.33
N ALA A 177 0.88 -6.96 -16.67
CA ALA A 177 1.99 -7.55 -15.94
C ALA A 177 2.46 -8.85 -16.61
N ASP A 178 3.47 -9.50 -16.06
CA ASP A 178 3.98 -10.78 -16.58
C ASP A 178 2.89 -11.86 -16.63
N GLU A 179 1.95 -11.79 -15.70
CA GLU A 179 0.82 -12.72 -15.57
C GLU A 179 -0.38 -12.38 -16.47
N GLY A 180 -0.34 -11.23 -17.15
CA GLY A 180 -1.40 -10.76 -18.04
C GLY A 180 -2.03 -9.44 -17.60
N LEU A 181 -3.31 -9.23 -17.93
CA LEU A 181 -4.03 -8.00 -17.62
C LEU A 181 -4.51 -7.99 -16.17
N LEU A 182 -4.00 -7.06 -15.38
CA LEU A 182 -4.52 -6.76 -14.05
C LEU A 182 -5.55 -5.63 -14.12
N ASN A 183 -6.70 -5.85 -13.49
CA ASN A 183 -7.76 -4.85 -13.35
C ASN A 183 -7.77 -4.26 -11.93
N GLY A 184 -8.25 -3.02 -11.80
CA GLY A 184 -8.41 -2.38 -10.51
C GLY A 184 -9.43 -3.13 -9.63
N CYS A 185 -9.02 -3.53 -8.43
CA CYS A 185 -9.84 -4.35 -7.53
C CYS A 185 -10.35 -3.63 -6.28
N ALA A 186 -10.06 -2.34 -6.09
CA ALA A 186 -10.32 -1.62 -4.84
C ALA A 186 -11.77 -1.76 -4.34
N GLY A 187 -12.75 -1.67 -5.25
CA GLY A 187 -14.16 -1.76 -4.90
C GLY A 187 -14.55 -3.10 -4.29
N ASP A 188 -14.12 -4.20 -4.90
CA ASP A 188 -14.42 -5.56 -4.45
C ASP A 188 -13.60 -5.91 -3.20
N LEU A 189 -12.33 -5.54 -3.18
CA LEU A 189 -11.44 -5.79 -2.04
C LEU A 189 -11.94 -5.12 -0.75
N LEU A 190 -12.38 -3.86 -0.83
CA LEU A 190 -12.88 -3.15 0.34
C LEU A 190 -14.23 -3.68 0.83
N ARG A 191 -15.10 -4.10 -0.09
CA ARG A 191 -16.37 -4.75 0.27
C ARG A 191 -16.11 -6.10 0.94
N TYR A 192 -15.18 -6.89 0.41
CA TYR A 192 -14.77 -8.15 1.02
C TYR A 192 -14.20 -7.92 2.42
N ARG A 193 -13.24 -6.98 2.58
CA ARG A 193 -12.70 -6.60 3.89
C ARG A 193 -13.81 -6.24 4.89
N LYS A 194 -14.80 -5.46 4.45
CA LYS A 194 -15.96 -5.09 5.28
C LYS A 194 -16.83 -6.29 5.65
N GLN A 195 -17.15 -7.14 4.68
CA GLN A 195 -17.95 -8.35 4.89
C GLN A 195 -17.31 -9.30 5.90
N MET A 196 -15.98 -9.41 5.85
CA MET A 196 -15.20 -10.25 6.76
C MET A 196 -14.92 -9.60 8.12
N GLN A 197 -15.40 -8.37 8.36
CA GLN A 197 -15.12 -7.59 9.59
C GLN A 197 -13.61 -7.39 9.84
N ALA A 198 -12.83 -7.30 8.76
CA ALA A 198 -11.37 -7.17 8.76
C ALA A 198 -10.89 -5.72 8.60
N GLU A 199 -11.66 -4.70 9.06
CA GLU A 199 -11.33 -3.28 8.91
C GLU A 199 -10.07 -2.87 9.68
N HIS A 200 -9.62 -3.69 10.61
CA HIS A 200 -8.36 -3.50 11.31
C HIS A 200 -7.15 -3.84 10.42
N VAL A 201 -7.30 -4.70 9.41
CA VAL A 201 -6.26 -5.03 8.44
C VAL A 201 -6.08 -3.86 7.48
N GLN A 202 -4.92 -3.18 7.52
CA GLN A 202 -4.62 -2.07 6.63
C GLN A 202 -4.25 -2.58 5.24
N ILE A 203 -4.59 -1.81 4.20
CA ILE A 203 -4.26 -2.13 2.81
C ILE A 203 -3.27 -1.08 2.29
N PHE A 204 -2.01 -1.48 2.11
CA PHE A 204 -0.98 -0.68 1.45
C PHE A 204 -0.87 -1.14 0.00
N THR A 205 -1.06 -0.21 -0.95
CA THR A 205 -1.17 -0.58 -2.36
C THR A 205 -0.03 -0.06 -3.21
N ASP A 206 0.49 -0.90 -4.07
CA ASP A 206 1.41 -0.49 -5.12
C ASP A 206 0.69 0.44 -6.12
N ILE A 207 1.34 1.55 -6.47
CA ILE A 207 0.93 2.44 -7.57
C ILE A 207 2.00 2.39 -8.67
N LYS A 208 1.58 2.27 -9.94
CA LYS A 208 2.52 2.09 -11.07
C LYS A 208 3.56 0.99 -10.77
N LYS A 209 3.08 -0.21 -10.36
CA LYS A 209 3.96 -1.28 -9.86
C LYS A 209 5.03 -1.71 -10.85
N LYS A 210 6.17 -2.19 -10.33
CA LYS A 210 7.25 -2.84 -11.09
C LYS A 210 6.76 -4.07 -11.85
N HIS A 211 7.57 -4.58 -12.79
CA HIS A 211 7.25 -5.75 -13.65
C HIS A 211 5.92 -5.58 -14.36
N SER A 212 5.68 -4.39 -14.92
CA SER A 212 4.42 -4.07 -15.57
C SER A 212 4.59 -3.04 -16.66
N SER A 213 3.77 -3.15 -17.70
CA SER A 213 3.56 -2.10 -18.69
C SER A 213 2.37 -1.24 -18.29
N HIS A 214 2.61 0.05 -18.16
CA HIS A 214 1.56 1.05 -17.86
C HIS A 214 1.13 1.81 -19.13
N ALA A 215 1.27 1.18 -20.32
CA ALA A 215 0.90 1.79 -21.59
C ALA A 215 -0.58 2.16 -21.67
N LEU A 216 -1.47 1.36 -21.05
CA LEU A 216 -2.91 1.63 -20.99
C LEU A 216 -3.26 2.92 -20.22
N THR A 217 -2.38 3.37 -19.36
CA THR A 217 -2.54 4.55 -18.49
C THR A 217 -1.34 5.49 -18.64
N SER A 218 -0.75 5.57 -19.84
CA SER A 218 0.41 6.45 -20.12
C SER A 218 0.08 7.93 -19.97
N ASP A 219 -1.20 8.29 -20.14
CA ASP A 219 -1.77 9.61 -19.92
C ASP A 219 -2.12 9.93 -18.46
N VAL A 220 -1.98 8.96 -17.54
CA VAL A 220 -2.22 9.12 -16.10
C VAL A 220 -0.89 9.15 -15.36
N SER A 221 -0.57 10.26 -14.72
CA SER A 221 0.65 10.40 -13.91
C SER A 221 0.62 9.54 -12.64
N ILE A 222 1.79 9.32 -12.01
CA ILE A 222 1.87 8.63 -10.72
C ILE A 222 1.13 9.40 -9.63
N VAL A 223 1.13 10.74 -9.69
CA VAL A 223 0.39 11.61 -8.76
C VAL A 223 -1.12 11.44 -8.91
N GLU A 224 -1.63 11.36 -10.14
CA GLU A 224 -3.05 11.09 -10.39
C GLU A 224 -3.44 9.69 -9.94
N THR A 225 -2.57 8.69 -10.16
CA THR A 225 -2.76 7.33 -9.65
C THR A 225 -2.82 7.31 -8.12
N ALA A 226 -1.95 8.07 -7.46
CA ALA A 226 -1.93 8.22 -6.01
C ALA A 226 -3.24 8.84 -5.47
N ARG A 227 -3.72 9.91 -6.11
CA ARG A 227 -5.01 10.55 -5.77
C ARG A 227 -6.20 9.62 -5.98
N ALA A 228 -6.18 8.83 -7.05
CA ALA A 228 -7.21 7.82 -7.30
C ALA A 228 -7.21 6.74 -6.21
N ALA A 229 -6.05 6.22 -5.80
CA ALA A 229 -5.95 5.24 -4.72
C ALA A 229 -6.40 5.84 -3.37
N GLU A 230 -6.07 7.11 -3.08
CA GLU A 230 -6.60 7.83 -1.92
C GLU A 230 -8.11 7.98 -1.98
N PHE A 231 -8.68 8.33 -3.14
CA PHE A 231 -10.12 8.44 -3.33
C PHE A 231 -10.83 7.09 -3.15
N PHE A 232 -10.20 5.99 -3.57
CA PHE A 232 -10.68 4.62 -3.37
C PHE A 232 -10.31 4.04 -2.00
N LEU A 233 -9.97 4.89 -1.01
CA LEU A 233 -9.83 4.55 0.42
C LEU A 233 -8.70 3.55 0.72
N SER A 234 -7.59 3.58 0.00
CA SER A 234 -6.37 2.89 0.42
C SER A 234 -5.90 3.38 1.79
N ASP A 235 -5.24 2.52 2.58
CA ASP A 235 -4.66 2.90 3.88
C ASP A 235 -3.24 3.47 3.74
N GLY A 236 -2.57 3.24 2.59
CA GLY A 236 -1.27 3.80 2.23
C GLY A 236 -0.84 3.41 0.83
N LEU A 237 0.19 4.08 0.31
CA LEU A 237 0.67 3.92 -1.06
C LEU A 237 2.10 3.38 -1.07
N ILE A 238 2.43 2.53 -2.03
CA ILE A 238 3.76 1.98 -2.22
C ILE A 238 4.27 2.39 -3.61
N ILE A 239 5.43 3.06 -3.63
CA ILE A 239 6.15 3.41 -4.86
C ILE A 239 7.28 2.41 -5.05
N THR A 240 7.45 1.89 -6.26
CA THR A 240 8.52 0.95 -6.60
C THR A 240 9.37 1.50 -7.74
N GLY A 241 10.57 0.95 -7.94
CA GLY A 241 11.30 1.11 -9.20
C GLY A 241 10.65 0.29 -10.32
N THR A 242 11.37 0.10 -11.41
CA THR A 242 10.87 -0.64 -12.60
C THR A 242 10.96 -2.15 -12.45
N ALA A 243 11.90 -2.66 -11.63
CA ALA A 243 12.13 -4.08 -11.38
C ALA A 243 12.53 -4.34 -9.92
N THR A 244 12.58 -5.62 -9.53
CA THR A 244 13.02 -6.03 -8.17
C THR A 244 14.46 -5.58 -7.93
N GLY A 245 14.71 -4.89 -6.81
CA GLY A 245 16.01 -4.34 -6.46
C GLY A 245 16.38 -3.04 -7.18
N VAL A 246 15.62 -2.61 -8.18
CA VAL A 246 15.82 -1.30 -8.83
C VAL A 246 15.27 -0.20 -7.93
N GLN A 247 16.03 0.85 -7.81
CA GLN A 247 15.75 2.02 -6.97
C GLN A 247 14.49 2.74 -7.45
N ALA A 248 13.59 3.05 -6.52
CA ALA A 248 12.49 3.99 -6.76
C ALA A 248 13.03 5.43 -6.88
N ASP A 249 12.38 6.27 -7.70
CA ASP A 249 12.80 7.67 -7.86
C ASP A 249 12.44 8.48 -6.59
N PRO A 250 13.44 9.10 -5.92
CA PRO A 250 13.18 9.98 -4.77
C PRO A 250 12.33 11.21 -5.11
N MET A 251 12.30 11.65 -6.38
CA MET A 251 11.44 12.76 -6.79
C MET A 251 9.97 12.32 -6.84
N GLU A 252 9.68 11.13 -7.36
CA GLU A 252 8.33 10.57 -7.30
C GLU A 252 7.81 10.44 -5.87
N LEU A 253 8.69 10.04 -4.92
CA LEU A 253 8.33 10.02 -3.50
C LEU A 253 7.87 11.40 -3.01
N ARG A 254 8.62 12.48 -3.34
CA ARG A 254 8.29 13.84 -2.92
C ARG A 254 6.97 14.32 -3.54
N ASP A 255 6.80 14.09 -4.83
CA ASP A 255 5.62 14.52 -5.58
C ASP A 255 4.36 13.82 -5.08
N VAL A 256 4.42 12.50 -4.88
CA VAL A 256 3.32 11.71 -4.34
C VAL A 256 3.04 12.12 -2.89
N ALA A 257 4.05 12.18 -2.02
CA ALA A 257 3.86 12.55 -0.62
C ALA A 257 3.30 13.96 -0.44
N GLY A 258 3.65 14.88 -1.35
CA GLY A 258 3.09 16.24 -1.39
C GLY A 258 1.65 16.30 -1.92
N SER A 259 1.20 15.30 -2.67
CA SER A 259 -0.09 15.29 -3.37
C SER A 259 -1.22 14.59 -2.62
N VAL A 260 -0.90 13.69 -1.67
CA VAL A 260 -1.85 12.89 -0.88
C VAL A 260 -1.61 13.06 0.62
N ARG A 261 -2.57 12.62 1.41
CA ARG A 261 -2.48 12.62 2.89
C ARG A 261 -2.22 11.24 3.47
N LEU A 262 -2.13 10.21 2.62
CA LEU A 262 -1.83 8.85 3.03
C LEU A 262 -0.36 8.67 3.41
N PRO A 263 -0.01 7.65 4.21
CA PRO A 263 1.35 7.16 4.30
C PRO A 263 1.87 6.75 2.93
N VAL A 264 3.11 7.14 2.59
CA VAL A 264 3.78 6.77 1.34
C VAL A 264 5.00 5.95 1.69
N LEU A 265 5.06 4.75 1.14
CA LEU A 265 6.08 3.75 1.37
C LEU A 265 6.94 3.57 0.12
N ILE A 266 8.19 3.18 0.27
CA ILE A 266 9.07 2.76 -0.81
C ILE A 266 9.15 1.24 -0.81
N GLY A 267 8.86 0.59 -1.95
CA GLY A 267 8.72 -0.87 -2.07
C GLY A 267 9.84 -1.56 -2.82
N SER A 268 10.91 -0.86 -3.25
CA SER A 268 12.04 -1.51 -3.91
C SER A 268 13.33 -0.66 -3.91
N GLY A 269 14.47 -1.32 -4.04
CA GLY A 269 15.76 -0.72 -4.35
C GLY A 269 16.40 0.12 -3.25
N VAL A 270 15.88 0.07 -2.02
CA VAL A 270 16.54 0.72 -0.88
C VAL A 270 17.72 -0.14 -0.42
N THR A 271 18.88 0.49 -0.26
CA THR A 271 20.14 -0.13 0.14
C THR A 271 20.78 0.66 1.28
N TYR A 272 21.83 0.10 1.87
CA TYR A 272 22.64 0.81 2.86
C TYR A 272 23.16 2.16 2.34
N ASP A 273 23.51 2.23 1.04
CA ASP A 273 24.17 3.42 0.47
C ASP A 273 23.18 4.54 0.11
N ASN A 274 21.90 4.20 -0.19
CA ASN A 274 20.90 5.17 -0.63
C ASN A 274 19.76 5.45 0.35
N VAL A 275 19.74 4.80 1.52
CA VAL A 275 18.67 4.92 2.52
C VAL A 275 18.35 6.37 2.91
N GLU A 276 19.35 7.25 2.88
CA GLU A 276 19.22 8.66 3.25
C GLU A 276 18.23 9.42 2.35
N TYR A 277 18.09 9.01 1.10
CA TYR A 277 17.14 9.63 0.16
C TYR A 277 15.68 9.34 0.49
N TYR A 278 15.42 8.33 1.35
CA TYR A 278 14.08 7.82 1.64
C TYR A 278 13.62 8.01 3.09
N LEU A 279 14.36 8.74 3.90
CA LEU A 279 14.01 8.96 5.32
C LEU A 279 12.70 9.71 5.50
N ASP A 280 12.26 10.46 4.50
CA ASP A 280 10.97 11.13 4.51
C ASP A 280 9.79 10.22 4.16
N ALA A 281 10.04 9.03 3.63
CA ALA A 281 8.99 8.02 3.44
C ALA A 281 8.43 7.57 4.78
N SER A 282 7.14 7.21 4.80
CA SER A 282 6.53 6.61 5.98
C SER A 282 7.18 5.27 6.32
N ALA A 283 7.45 4.44 5.30
CA ALA A 283 8.20 3.21 5.46
C ALA A 283 9.06 2.89 4.22
N MET A 284 10.04 2.01 4.43
CA MET A 284 10.88 1.41 3.40
C MET A 284 10.75 -0.12 3.51
N ILE A 285 10.26 -0.76 2.45
CA ILE A 285 10.14 -2.23 2.35
C ILE A 285 11.40 -2.74 1.68
N ILE A 286 12.17 -3.57 2.39
CA ILE A 286 13.50 -4.01 1.96
C ILE A 286 13.53 -5.53 1.84
N GLY A 287 13.72 -6.01 0.62
CA GLY A 287 13.89 -7.43 0.30
C GLY A 287 15.32 -7.77 -0.05
N SER A 288 15.68 -7.64 -1.34
CA SER A 288 16.96 -8.10 -1.91
C SER A 288 18.19 -7.64 -1.14
N HIS A 289 18.21 -6.39 -0.66
CA HIS A 289 19.38 -5.85 0.08
C HIS A 289 19.67 -6.62 1.37
N PHE A 290 18.67 -7.23 1.99
CA PHE A 290 18.83 -8.04 3.20
C PHE A 290 19.17 -9.50 2.91
N LYS A 291 19.16 -9.91 1.65
CA LYS A 291 19.48 -11.28 1.24
C LYS A 291 20.95 -11.41 0.88
N ARG A 292 21.54 -12.60 1.07
CA ARG A 292 22.93 -12.88 0.76
C ARG A 292 23.26 -12.51 -0.68
N GLY A 293 24.31 -11.72 -0.87
CA GLY A 293 24.72 -11.23 -2.19
C GLY A 293 23.74 -10.26 -2.86
N GLY A 294 22.72 -9.75 -2.16
CA GLY A 294 21.71 -8.87 -2.74
C GLY A 294 20.72 -9.56 -3.68
N VAL A 295 20.69 -10.89 -3.68
CA VAL A 295 19.82 -11.70 -4.55
C VAL A 295 18.56 -12.10 -3.79
N TRP A 296 17.40 -11.72 -4.30
CA TRP A 296 16.11 -11.89 -3.64
C TRP A 296 15.77 -13.35 -3.27
N ALA A 297 16.29 -14.31 -4.04
CA ALA A 297 16.03 -15.74 -3.85
C ALA A 297 16.92 -16.39 -2.76
N ASN A 298 17.94 -15.69 -2.29
CA ASN A 298 18.82 -16.20 -1.28
C ASN A 298 18.26 -16.00 0.14
N ALA A 299 18.82 -16.71 1.11
CA ALA A 299 18.49 -16.55 2.52
C ALA A 299 18.86 -15.13 3.03
N VAL A 300 18.22 -14.70 4.11
CA VAL A 300 18.54 -13.45 4.79
C VAL A 300 19.98 -13.47 5.32
N ASP A 301 20.67 -12.35 5.16
CA ASP A 301 21.99 -12.10 5.72
C ASP A 301 21.88 -11.30 7.03
N PRO A 302 22.09 -11.92 8.20
CA PRO A 302 21.93 -11.25 9.49
C PRO A 302 22.82 -9.99 9.64
N GLU A 303 24.04 -10.02 9.08
CA GLU A 303 24.95 -8.90 9.18
C GLU A 303 24.50 -7.71 8.33
N SER A 304 23.95 -7.96 7.12
CA SER A 304 23.36 -6.91 6.29
C SER A 304 22.18 -6.23 6.99
N VAL A 305 21.29 -6.99 7.62
CA VAL A 305 20.14 -6.44 8.37
C VAL A 305 20.62 -5.61 9.54
N LYS A 306 21.52 -6.15 10.37
CA LYS A 306 22.05 -5.47 11.56
C LYS A 306 22.78 -4.17 11.19
N LYS A 307 23.64 -4.21 10.17
CA LYS A 307 24.38 -3.03 9.69
C LYS A 307 23.43 -1.94 9.20
N PHE A 308 22.42 -2.33 8.42
CA PHE A 308 21.41 -1.40 7.90
C PHE A 308 20.60 -0.75 9.03
N MET A 309 20.06 -1.55 9.96
CA MET A 309 19.30 -1.05 11.10
C MET A 309 20.13 -0.13 12.00
N GLY A 310 21.43 -0.44 12.20
CA GLY A 310 22.37 0.44 12.91
C GLY A 310 22.48 1.82 12.25
N LYS A 311 22.64 1.88 10.90
CA LYS A 311 22.66 3.15 10.15
C LYS A 311 21.35 3.92 10.30
N VAL A 312 20.22 3.25 10.08
CA VAL A 312 18.90 3.88 10.17
C VAL A 312 18.65 4.42 11.59
N HIS A 313 19.07 3.71 12.61
CA HIS A 313 18.95 4.16 14.01
C HIS A 313 19.70 5.48 14.28
N LEU A 314 20.87 5.64 13.68
CA LEU A 314 21.64 6.89 13.75
C LEU A 314 20.97 8.04 13.00
N LEU A 315 20.38 7.74 11.84
CA LEU A 315 19.72 8.74 10.97
C LEU A 315 18.34 9.20 11.48
N ARG A 316 17.72 8.42 12.36
CA ARG A 316 16.41 8.73 12.97
C ARG A 316 16.49 9.70 14.16
N LYS A 317 17.71 10.06 14.57
CA LYS A 317 17.97 11.04 15.64
C LYS A 317 17.84 12.45 15.09
#